data_a13cc6745f8699e1fecea8aa6057ad5e
#
_entry.id   a13cc6745f8699e1fecea8aa6057ad5e
#
_cell.length_a   1.000
_cell.length_b   1.000
_cell.length_c   1.000
_cell.angle_alpha   90.00
_cell.angle_beta   90.00
_cell.angle_gamma   90.00
#
_symmetry.space_group_name_H-M   'P 1'
#
loop_
_entity.id
_entity.type
_entity.pdbx_description
1 polymer ?
#
loop_
_entity_poly.entity_id
_entity_poly.type
_entity_poly.pdbx_seq_one_letter_code
_entity_poly.pdbx_strand_id
1 'polypeptide(L)'
;TLTRLSFNDGEDETPAWSPDGRTVAWASSRADLTRGVFRRAADGSGNEELIWKSEHHVHIRDWTPDGRSLVIEVVTGTNTEVWRLDLEPEPKAVPFLQTQFNIRNSRLSPDGKWLVYVSNESGRDEVYVQAFPQGGSKVQVSTNGGDQPVWSRDGRSLIIRRSDSVEEIPLQPGTPPSFGSAHVLFPDRFQSP
;
A
#
# COMPACT_ATOMS: atom_id res chain seq x y z
N THR A 1 20.04 19.63 3.29
CA THR A 1 18.98 20.63 3.56
C THR A 1 17.67 19.91 3.74
N LEU A 2 16.91 20.26 4.79
CA LEU A 2 15.55 19.77 4.99
C LEU A 2 14.58 20.78 4.37
N THR A 3 13.62 20.29 3.60
CA THR A 3 12.55 21.09 2.99
C THR A 3 11.20 20.67 3.55
N ARG A 4 10.45 21.61 4.10
CA ARG A 4 9.06 21.35 4.54
C ARG A 4 8.14 21.39 3.31
N LEU A 5 7.31 20.35 3.15
CA LEU A 5 6.40 20.21 2.01
C LEU A 5 4.97 20.62 2.33
N SER A 6 4.50 20.43 3.56
CA SER A 6 3.15 20.79 4.00
C SER A 6 3.17 21.92 5.03
N PHE A 7 2.15 22.79 5.03
CA PHE A 7 2.08 24.00 5.86
C PHE A 7 0.74 24.18 6.55
N ASN A 8 -0.08 23.14 6.59
CA ASN A 8 -1.36 23.16 7.29
C ASN A 8 -1.22 22.71 8.76
N ASP A 9 -2.26 22.95 9.57
CA ASP A 9 -2.31 22.58 10.99
C ASP A 9 -2.92 21.19 11.20
N GLY A 10 -3.11 20.41 10.14
CA GLY A 10 -3.68 19.09 10.18
C GLY A 10 -2.64 17.99 10.33
N GLU A 11 -3.12 16.76 10.34
CA GLU A 11 -2.30 15.56 10.38
C GLU A 11 -1.97 15.12 8.94
N ASP A 12 -0.68 14.99 8.65
CA ASP A 12 -0.17 14.50 7.35
C ASP A 12 0.45 13.12 7.56
N GLU A 13 0.02 12.15 6.77
CA GLU A 13 0.37 10.75 6.93
C GLU A 13 0.78 10.10 5.61
N THR A 14 1.44 8.96 5.73
CA THR A 14 1.72 8.03 4.64
C THR A 14 2.25 8.69 3.37
N PRO A 15 3.35 9.47 3.44
CA PRO A 15 3.93 10.09 2.27
C PRO A 15 4.48 9.04 1.29
N ALA A 16 4.28 9.28 0.00
CA ALA A 16 4.76 8.43 -1.07
C ALA A 16 5.41 9.27 -2.18
N TRP A 17 6.59 8.84 -2.63
CA TRP A 17 7.29 9.45 -3.75
C TRP A 17 6.76 8.92 -5.08
N SER A 18 6.58 9.80 -6.06
CA SER A 18 6.35 9.38 -7.43
C SER A 18 7.56 8.60 -7.98
N PRO A 19 7.36 7.67 -8.93
CA PRO A 19 8.43 6.84 -9.48
C PRO A 19 9.58 7.64 -10.10
N ASP A 20 9.31 8.84 -10.62
CA ASP A 20 10.31 9.74 -11.19
C ASP A 20 11.02 10.61 -10.13
N GLY A 21 10.63 10.51 -8.86
CA GLY A 21 11.20 11.25 -7.73
C GLY A 21 10.89 12.75 -7.73
N ARG A 22 9.94 13.23 -8.54
CA ARG A 22 9.66 14.66 -8.67
C ARG A 22 8.50 15.16 -7.84
N THR A 23 7.65 14.26 -7.38
CA THR A 23 6.43 14.58 -6.64
C THR A 23 6.36 13.75 -5.35
N VAL A 24 5.88 14.35 -4.29
CA VAL A 24 5.48 13.64 -3.07
C VAL A 24 3.97 13.80 -2.93
N ALA A 25 3.27 12.69 -2.72
CA ALA A 25 1.87 12.67 -2.33
C ALA A 25 1.75 12.22 -0.88
N TRP A 26 0.76 12.70 -0.17
CA TRP A 26 0.46 12.30 1.21
C TRP A 26 -1.04 12.36 1.49
N ALA A 27 -1.49 11.58 2.45
CA ALA A 27 -2.83 11.71 3.00
C ALA A 27 -2.84 12.82 4.06
N SER A 28 -3.91 13.60 4.11
CA SER A 28 -4.05 14.66 5.11
C SER A 28 -5.46 14.77 5.65
N SER A 29 -5.55 15.03 6.97
CA SER A 29 -6.79 15.38 7.67
C SER A 29 -6.61 16.76 8.26
N ARG A 30 -7.25 17.78 7.66
CA ARG A 30 -7.04 19.20 8.02
C ARG A 30 -8.02 19.69 9.07
N ALA A 31 -7.67 20.78 9.73
CA ALA A 31 -8.49 21.40 10.79
C ALA A 31 -9.86 21.88 10.29
N ASP A 32 -9.99 22.24 9.01
CA ASP A 32 -11.24 22.60 8.34
C ASP A 32 -12.09 21.40 7.93
N LEU A 33 -11.76 20.20 8.41
CA LEU A 33 -12.37 18.91 8.08
C LEU A 33 -12.14 18.45 6.63
N THR A 34 -11.27 19.10 5.87
CA THR A 34 -10.86 18.61 4.56
C THR A 34 -9.95 17.40 4.74
N ARG A 35 -10.36 16.27 4.17
CA ARG A 35 -9.57 15.03 4.12
C ARG A 35 -9.33 14.64 2.68
N GLY A 36 -8.20 14.01 2.43
CA GLY A 36 -7.92 13.51 1.10
C GLY A 36 -6.46 13.28 0.83
N VAL A 37 -6.15 13.20 -0.45
CA VAL A 37 -4.79 13.03 -0.97
C VAL A 37 -4.31 14.35 -1.53
N PHE A 38 -3.15 14.76 -1.05
CA PHE A 38 -2.45 15.98 -1.47
C PHE A 38 -1.16 15.62 -2.16
N ARG A 39 -0.64 16.52 -2.99
CA ARG A 39 0.68 16.39 -3.60
C ARG A 39 1.40 17.74 -3.68
N ARG A 40 2.71 17.66 -3.86
CA ARG A 40 3.59 18.80 -4.14
C ARG A 40 4.85 18.36 -4.83
N ALA A 41 5.50 19.29 -5.55
CA ALA A 41 6.84 19.05 -6.08
C ALA A 41 7.83 18.73 -4.96
N ALA A 42 8.65 17.71 -5.16
CA ALA A 42 9.57 17.20 -4.14
C ALA A 42 10.69 18.18 -3.75
N ASP A 43 11.00 19.12 -4.64
CA ASP A 43 11.94 20.22 -4.37
C ASP A 43 11.34 21.35 -3.52
N GLY A 44 10.04 21.25 -3.17
CA GLY A 44 9.30 22.23 -2.38
C GLY A 44 8.78 23.41 -3.20
N SER A 45 8.98 23.43 -4.53
CA SER A 45 8.41 24.44 -5.41
C SER A 45 6.89 24.30 -5.54
N GLY A 46 6.24 25.36 -6.02
CA GLY A 46 4.80 25.39 -6.16
C GLY A 46 4.02 25.32 -4.84
N ASN A 47 2.72 25.13 -4.95
CA ASN A 47 1.82 25.01 -3.82
C ASN A 47 1.41 23.54 -3.61
N GLU A 48 0.89 23.25 -2.41
CA GLU A 48 0.16 22.03 -2.16
C GLU A 48 -1.10 21.97 -3.03
N GLU A 49 -1.37 20.82 -3.60
CA GLU A 49 -2.55 20.56 -4.41
C GLU A 49 -3.37 19.43 -3.79
N LEU A 50 -4.65 19.68 -3.52
CA LEU A 50 -5.60 18.62 -3.18
C LEU A 50 -6.00 17.90 -4.48
N ILE A 51 -5.52 16.66 -4.64
CA ILE A 51 -5.80 15.87 -5.86
C ILE A 51 -7.07 15.03 -5.73
N TRP A 52 -7.44 14.65 -4.51
CA TRP A 52 -8.68 13.91 -4.30
C TRP A 52 -9.20 14.14 -2.88
N LYS A 53 -10.49 14.53 -2.77
CA LYS A 53 -11.17 14.71 -1.49
C LYS A 53 -11.84 13.42 -1.06
N SER A 54 -11.72 13.05 0.22
CA SER A 54 -12.32 11.86 0.81
C SER A 54 -13.22 12.22 1.99
N GLU A 55 -14.30 11.49 2.15
CA GLU A 55 -15.13 11.51 3.37
C GLU A 55 -14.55 10.56 4.45
N HIS A 56 -13.63 9.70 4.06
CA HIS A 56 -13.02 8.66 4.88
C HIS A 56 -11.56 8.97 5.17
N HIS A 57 -11.02 8.35 6.21
CA HIS A 57 -9.59 8.32 6.45
C HIS A 57 -8.89 7.49 5.37
N VAL A 58 -7.75 7.98 4.90
CA VAL A 58 -7.04 7.40 3.76
C VAL A 58 -5.57 7.21 4.09
N HIS A 59 -5.01 6.08 3.67
CA HIS A 59 -3.57 5.86 3.69
C HIS A 59 -3.06 5.63 2.27
N ILE A 60 -2.05 6.38 1.84
CA ILE A 60 -1.36 6.08 0.59
C ILE A 60 -0.42 4.91 0.83
N ARG A 61 -0.47 3.92 -0.07
CA ARG A 61 0.36 2.73 0.03
C ARG A 61 1.48 2.71 -0.99
N ASP A 62 1.15 2.94 -2.24
CA ASP A 62 2.14 2.97 -3.33
C ASP A 62 1.69 3.86 -4.49
N TRP A 63 2.66 4.25 -5.31
CA TRP A 63 2.44 4.71 -6.67
C TRP A 63 2.50 3.50 -7.62
N THR A 64 1.69 3.52 -8.69
CA THR A 64 1.93 2.60 -9.80
C THR A 64 3.24 2.96 -10.49
N PRO A 65 4.00 1.97 -11.03
CA PRO A 65 5.31 2.23 -11.63
C PRO A 65 5.30 3.22 -12.81
N ASP A 66 4.15 3.36 -13.49
CA ASP A 66 3.93 4.33 -14.56
C ASP A 66 3.61 5.75 -14.06
N GLY A 67 3.46 5.92 -12.74
CA GLY A 67 3.15 7.20 -12.09
C GLY A 67 1.73 7.72 -12.30
N ARG A 68 0.83 6.93 -12.92
CA ARG A 68 -0.52 7.39 -13.30
C ARG A 68 -1.57 7.18 -12.23
N SER A 69 -1.30 6.33 -11.24
CA SER A 69 -2.26 6.04 -10.18
C SER A 69 -1.55 5.85 -8.84
N LEU A 70 -2.32 6.00 -7.77
CA LEU A 70 -1.94 5.62 -6.42
C LEU A 70 -2.76 4.41 -5.97
N VAL A 71 -2.15 3.52 -5.20
CA VAL A 71 -2.85 2.55 -4.37
C VAL A 71 -3.10 3.19 -3.02
N ILE A 72 -4.35 3.24 -2.61
CA ILE A 72 -4.77 3.82 -1.34
C ILE A 72 -5.59 2.82 -0.54
N GLU A 73 -5.44 2.84 0.76
CA GLU A 73 -6.36 2.17 1.69
C GLU A 73 -7.35 3.21 2.22
N VAL A 74 -8.63 2.89 2.14
CA VAL A 74 -9.76 3.74 2.57
C VAL A 74 -10.43 3.07 3.74
N VAL A 75 -10.50 3.76 4.89
CA VAL A 75 -11.12 3.23 6.11
C VAL A 75 -12.62 3.51 6.07
N THR A 76 -13.42 2.48 5.80
CA THR A 76 -14.89 2.55 5.72
C THR A 76 -15.53 1.94 6.97
N GLY A 77 -15.80 2.77 7.98
CA GLY A 77 -16.32 2.27 9.26
C GLY A 77 -15.31 1.39 10.01
N THR A 78 -15.59 0.10 10.14
CA THR A 78 -14.70 -0.87 10.83
C THR A 78 -13.75 -1.62 9.88
N ASN A 79 -13.91 -1.45 8.58
CA ASN A 79 -13.15 -2.15 7.56
C ASN A 79 -12.22 -1.19 6.81
N THR A 80 -11.21 -1.75 6.20
CA THR A 80 -10.33 -1.04 5.28
C THR A 80 -10.44 -1.69 3.91
N GLU A 81 -10.63 -0.87 2.90
CA GLU A 81 -10.72 -1.27 1.50
C GLU A 81 -9.48 -0.79 0.75
N VAL A 82 -9.10 -1.45 -0.33
CA VAL A 82 -8.06 -0.97 -1.24
C VAL A 82 -8.70 -0.36 -2.48
N TRP A 83 -8.29 0.85 -2.79
CA TRP A 83 -8.76 1.58 -3.97
C TRP A 83 -7.57 1.98 -4.84
N ARG A 84 -7.83 2.16 -6.12
CA ARG A 84 -6.92 2.79 -7.07
C ARG A 84 -7.38 4.22 -7.30
N LEU A 85 -6.53 5.19 -7.05
CA LEU A 85 -6.76 6.58 -7.37
C LEU A 85 -6.03 6.91 -8.67
N ASP A 86 -6.76 6.93 -9.79
CA ASP A 86 -6.25 7.37 -11.07
C ASP A 86 -6.08 8.91 -11.04
N LEU A 87 -4.95 9.40 -11.56
CA LEU A 87 -4.57 10.80 -11.46
C LEU A 87 -4.88 11.59 -12.73
N GLU A 88 -5.07 10.91 -13.85
CA GLU A 88 -5.30 11.51 -15.17
C GLU A 88 -6.46 10.83 -15.89
N PRO A 89 -7.21 11.56 -16.76
CA PRO A 89 -7.14 13.00 -17.02
C PRO A 89 -7.70 13.85 -15.87
N GLU A 90 -8.55 13.28 -15.02
CA GLU A 90 -9.09 13.87 -13.80
C GLU A 90 -8.98 12.84 -12.68
N PRO A 91 -8.60 13.27 -11.46
CA PRO A 91 -8.45 12.34 -10.33
C PRO A 91 -9.75 11.59 -10.03
N LYS A 92 -9.67 10.26 -10.07
CA LYS A 92 -10.81 9.38 -9.84
C LYS A 92 -10.43 8.16 -9.02
N ALA A 93 -11.05 8.02 -7.85
CA ALA A 93 -10.87 6.83 -7.01
C ALA A 93 -11.82 5.71 -7.46
N VAL A 94 -11.26 4.52 -7.65
CA VAL A 94 -11.97 3.32 -8.09
C VAL A 94 -11.69 2.21 -7.09
N PRO A 95 -12.73 1.61 -6.47
CA PRO A 95 -12.55 0.48 -5.60
C PRO A 95 -11.86 -0.69 -6.33
N PHE A 96 -10.86 -1.29 -5.69
CA PHE A 96 -10.17 -2.47 -6.19
C PHE A 96 -10.51 -3.70 -5.35
N LEU A 97 -10.41 -3.59 -4.02
CA LEU A 97 -10.66 -4.68 -3.09
C LEU A 97 -11.63 -4.22 -2.00
N GLN A 98 -12.89 -4.62 -2.13
CA GLN A 98 -13.95 -4.37 -1.17
C GLN A 98 -14.42 -5.72 -0.61
N THR A 99 -14.24 -5.92 0.68
CA THR A 99 -14.61 -7.16 1.36
C THR A 99 -15.18 -6.87 2.73
N GLN A 100 -15.82 -7.84 3.34
CA GLN A 100 -16.22 -7.77 4.75
C GLN A 100 -15.05 -7.99 5.72
N PHE A 101 -13.88 -8.34 5.21
CA PHE A 101 -12.68 -8.63 5.98
C PHE A 101 -11.80 -7.40 6.11
N ASN A 102 -10.98 -7.37 7.14
CA ASN A 102 -10.03 -6.29 7.34
C ASN A 102 -8.81 -6.48 6.42
N ILE A 103 -8.56 -5.48 5.58
CA ILE A 103 -7.41 -5.44 4.68
C ILE A 103 -6.42 -4.42 5.21
N ARG A 104 -5.14 -4.75 5.18
CA ARG A 104 -4.08 -3.82 5.59
C ARG A 104 -2.73 -4.13 4.95
N ASN A 105 -1.81 -3.16 5.08
CA ASN A 105 -0.42 -3.30 4.63
C ASN A 105 -0.29 -3.68 3.15
N SER A 106 -1.15 -3.13 2.31
CA SER A 106 -1.11 -3.41 0.87
C SER A 106 0.13 -2.78 0.20
N ARG A 107 0.76 -3.51 -0.72
CA ARG A 107 1.94 -3.07 -1.49
C ARG A 107 1.90 -3.61 -2.92
N LEU A 108 2.29 -2.77 -3.88
CA LEU A 108 2.45 -3.20 -5.26
C LEU A 108 3.78 -3.93 -5.47
N SER A 109 3.75 -4.93 -6.35
CA SER A 109 4.98 -5.49 -6.90
C SER A 109 5.74 -4.43 -7.71
N PRO A 110 7.07 -4.53 -7.84
CA PRO A 110 7.86 -3.55 -8.59
C PRO A 110 7.44 -3.37 -10.06
N ASP A 111 6.83 -4.39 -10.66
CA ASP A 111 6.29 -4.34 -12.03
C ASP A 111 4.82 -3.84 -12.09
N GLY A 112 4.21 -3.58 -10.92
CA GLY A 112 2.84 -3.09 -10.82
C GLY A 112 1.73 -4.08 -11.18
N LYS A 113 2.06 -5.38 -11.35
CA LYS A 113 1.07 -6.38 -11.78
C LYS A 113 0.39 -7.14 -10.66
N TRP A 114 0.94 -7.05 -9.45
CA TRP A 114 0.47 -7.78 -8.29
C TRP A 114 0.35 -6.85 -7.09
N LEU A 115 -0.72 -7.00 -6.34
CA LEU A 115 -0.90 -6.40 -5.02
C LEU A 115 -0.74 -7.47 -3.96
N VAL A 116 0.19 -7.30 -3.03
CA VAL A 116 0.25 -8.07 -1.79
C VAL A 116 -0.51 -7.31 -0.70
N TYR A 117 -1.19 -8.01 0.18
CA TYR A 117 -1.92 -7.44 1.31
C TYR A 117 -2.11 -8.47 2.42
N VAL A 118 -2.44 -7.99 3.61
CA VAL A 118 -2.86 -8.83 4.73
C VAL A 118 -4.38 -8.83 4.81
N SER A 119 -4.97 -10.00 5.05
CA SER A 119 -6.41 -10.16 5.28
C SER A 119 -6.68 -11.20 6.35
N ASN A 120 -7.75 -10.99 7.12
CA ASN A 120 -8.23 -11.96 8.11
C ASN A 120 -9.32 -12.90 7.58
N GLU A 121 -9.49 -13.02 6.28
CA GLU A 121 -10.54 -13.83 5.63
C GLU A 121 -10.46 -15.34 5.95
N SER A 122 -9.29 -15.85 6.28
CA SER A 122 -9.08 -17.24 6.71
C SER A 122 -9.32 -17.47 8.20
N GLY A 123 -9.82 -16.47 8.94
CA GLY A 123 -10.03 -16.50 10.39
C GLY A 123 -8.86 -15.96 11.22
N ARG A 124 -7.74 -15.62 10.58
CA ARG A 124 -6.58 -14.91 11.13
C ARG A 124 -5.88 -14.12 10.04
N ASP A 125 -4.97 -13.26 10.45
CA ASP A 125 -4.18 -12.46 9.51
C ASP A 125 -3.22 -13.33 8.71
N GLU A 126 -3.42 -13.33 7.40
CA GLU A 126 -2.57 -14.02 6.43
C GLU A 126 -2.23 -13.09 5.27
N VAL A 127 -1.14 -13.40 4.59
CA VAL A 127 -0.68 -12.66 3.41
C VAL A 127 -1.29 -13.25 2.15
N TYR A 128 -1.83 -12.37 1.31
CA TYR A 128 -2.42 -12.69 0.01
C TYR A 128 -1.77 -11.87 -1.10
N VAL A 129 -1.73 -12.44 -2.29
CA VAL A 129 -1.33 -11.74 -3.52
C VAL A 129 -2.46 -11.83 -4.52
N GLN A 130 -2.80 -10.72 -5.16
CA GLN A 130 -3.86 -10.63 -6.16
C GLN A 130 -3.39 -9.85 -7.39
N ALA A 131 -3.86 -10.24 -8.58
CA ALA A 131 -3.56 -9.53 -9.82
C ALA A 131 -4.08 -8.09 -9.77
N PHE A 132 -3.27 -7.12 -10.19
CA PHE A 132 -3.58 -5.70 -10.18
C PHE A 132 -3.29 -5.08 -11.58
N PRO A 133 -4.08 -4.14 -12.06
CA PRO A 133 -5.32 -3.60 -11.48
C PRO A 133 -6.58 -4.38 -11.85
N GLN A 134 -6.48 -5.47 -12.63
CA GLN A 134 -7.64 -6.17 -13.19
C GLN A 134 -8.40 -7.00 -12.16
N GLY A 135 -7.78 -7.33 -11.02
CA GLY A 135 -8.35 -8.28 -10.07
C GLY A 135 -8.27 -9.73 -10.58
N GLY A 136 -9.08 -10.61 -10.01
CA GLY A 136 -9.18 -12.02 -10.43
C GLY A 136 -8.21 -12.91 -9.66
N SER A 137 -7.16 -13.42 -10.29
CA SER A 137 -6.25 -14.38 -9.67
C SER A 137 -5.73 -13.95 -8.31
N LYS A 138 -6.09 -14.72 -7.27
CA LYS A 138 -5.67 -14.51 -5.88
C LYS A 138 -4.99 -15.76 -5.34
N VAL A 139 -3.90 -15.58 -4.61
CA VAL A 139 -3.11 -16.64 -3.98
C VAL A 139 -2.90 -16.30 -2.52
N GLN A 140 -3.15 -17.24 -1.63
CA GLN A 140 -2.75 -17.15 -0.23
C GLN A 140 -1.27 -17.55 -0.13
N VAL A 141 -0.44 -16.66 0.44
CA VAL A 141 1.02 -16.83 0.53
C VAL A 141 1.41 -17.47 1.85
N SER A 142 0.73 -17.10 2.93
CA SER A 142 1.00 -17.61 4.27
C SER A 142 -0.17 -18.43 4.82
N THR A 143 0.10 -19.39 5.71
CA THR A 143 -0.89 -20.28 6.31
C THR A 143 -0.81 -20.36 7.83
N ASN A 144 0.21 -19.79 8.44
CA ASN A 144 0.46 -19.78 9.89
C ASN A 144 0.67 -18.38 10.42
N GLY A 145 -0.13 -17.44 9.93
CA GLY A 145 0.02 -16.03 10.19
C GLY A 145 1.03 -15.39 9.23
N GLY A 146 0.91 -14.09 9.07
CA GLY A 146 1.83 -13.26 8.28
C GLY A 146 1.37 -11.82 8.27
N ASP A 147 2.31 -10.91 8.39
CA ASP A 147 2.05 -9.47 8.45
C ASP A 147 3.17 -8.68 7.75
N GLN A 148 2.93 -7.39 7.51
CA GLN A 148 3.87 -6.43 6.97
C GLN A 148 4.62 -6.92 5.72
N PRO A 149 3.91 -7.42 4.70
CA PRO A 149 4.54 -7.94 3.50
C PRO A 149 5.28 -6.83 2.75
N VAL A 150 6.47 -7.16 2.26
CA VAL A 150 7.28 -6.28 1.41
C VAL A 150 7.83 -7.08 0.24
N TRP A 151 7.71 -6.55 -0.97
CA TRP A 151 8.36 -7.12 -2.14
C TRP A 151 9.88 -6.90 -2.08
N SER A 152 10.66 -7.90 -2.48
CA SER A 152 12.06 -7.67 -2.81
C SER A 152 12.16 -6.67 -3.97
N ARG A 153 13.27 -5.93 -4.03
CA ARG A 153 13.46 -4.89 -5.06
C ARG A 153 13.37 -5.42 -6.50
N ASP A 154 13.76 -6.66 -6.71
CA ASP A 154 13.70 -7.32 -8.03
C ASP A 154 12.37 -8.05 -8.28
N GLY A 155 11.45 -8.02 -7.32
CA GLY A 155 10.13 -8.65 -7.41
C GLY A 155 10.15 -10.18 -7.36
N ARG A 156 11.28 -10.80 -6.96
CA ARG A 156 11.43 -12.25 -6.97
C ARG A 156 11.10 -12.93 -5.66
N SER A 157 10.85 -12.17 -4.61
CA SER A 157 10.44 -12.71 -3.32
C SER A 157 9.53 -11.74 -2.57
N LEU A 158 8.83 -12.27 -1.58
CA LEU A 158 8.14 -11.52 -0.54
C LEU A 158 8.88 -11.71 0.77
N ILE A 159 9.06 -10.63 1.51
CA ILE A 159 9.52 -10.65 2.89
C ILE A 159 8.28 -10.41 3.76
N ILE A 160 8.03 -11.29 4.71
CA ILE A 160 6.90 -11.20 5.64
C ILE A 160 7.38 -11.27 7.07
N ARG A 161 6.65 -10.64 7.96
CA ARG A 161 6.83 -10.76 9.40
C ARG A 161 5.89 -11.83 9.94
N ARG A 162 6.42 -12.73 10.77
CA ARG A 162 5.65 -13.66 11.60
C ARG A 162 5.76 -13.27 13.09
N SER A 163 5.10 -14.05 13.94
CA SER A 163 5.15 -13.80 15.39
C SER A 163 6.57 -13.82 15.99
N ASP A 164 7.49 -14.59 15.43
CA ASP A 164 8.82 -14.85 15.99
C ASP A 164 9.97 -14.69 14.99
N SER A 165 9.66 -14.39 13.71
CA SER A 165 10.64 -14.35 12.64
C SER A 165 10.26 -13.38 11.53
N VAL A 166 11.27 -12.96 10.79
CA VAL A 166 11.13 -12.34 9.46
C VAL A 166 11.57 -13.36 8.43
N GLU A 167 10.72 -13.63 7.47
CA GLU A 167 10.90 -14.68 6.48
C GLU A 167 10.88 -14.14 5.06
N GLU A 168 11.69 -14.75 4.21
CA GLU A 168 11.66 -14.55 2.77
C GLU A 168 10.96 -15.74 2.10
N ILE A 169 10.02 -15.46 1.20
CA ILE A 169 9.27 -16.44 0.43
C ILE A 169 9.58 -16.20 -1.05
N PRO A 170 10.34 -17.10 -1.71
CA PRO A 170 10.64 -16.97 -3.12
C PRO A 170 9.41 -17.06 -3.99
N LEU A 171 9.34 -16.20 -5.01
CA LEU A 171 8.28 -16.17 -6.00
C LEU A 171 8.74 -16.91 -7.26
N GLN A 172 7.89 -17.79 -7.76
CA GLN A 172 8.05 -18.43 -9.06
C GLN A 172 7.11 -17.75 -10.06
N PRO A 173 7.63 -17.22 -11.15
CA PRO A 173 6.80 -16.55 -12.16
C PRO A 173 5.70 -17.44 -12.71
N GLY A 174 4.53 -16.86 -12.90
CA GLY A 174 3.34 -17.54 -13.42
C GLY A 174 2.14 -16.62 -13.39
N THR A 175 1.00 -17.12 -13.90
CA THR A 175 -0.27 -16.37 -13.84
C THR A 175 -1.38 -17.32 -13.38
N PRO A 176 -1.68 -17.38 -12.07
CA PRO A 176 -1.03 -16.64 -10.97
C PRO A 176 0.39 -17.10 -10.65
N PRO A 177 1.19 -16.31 -9.93
CA PRO A 177 2.49 -16.74 -9.43
C PRO A 177 2.33 -17.82 -8.38
N SER A 178 3.34 -18.65 -8.19
CA SER A 178 3.42 -19.58 -7.06
C SER A 178 4.53 -19.16 -6.11
N PHE A 179 4.47 -19.65 -4.89
CA PHE A 179 5.40 -19.28 -3.82
C PHE A 179 6.11 -20.53 -3.32
N GLY A 180 7.43 -20.42 -3.15
CA GLY A 180 8.27 -21.49 -2.62
C GLY A 180 8.20 -21.60 -1.09
N SER A 181 9.05 -22.44 -0.53
CA SER A 181 9.18 -22.57 0.92
C SER A 181 9.78 -21.30 1.52
N ALA A 182 9.25 -20.88 2.65
CA ALA A 182 9.76 -19.74 3.39
C ALA A 182 11.15 -20.04 3.98
N HIS A 183 12.02 -19.04 3.98
CA HIS A 183 13.34 -19.07 4.59
C HIS A 183 13.42 -18.00 5.68
N VAL A 184 13.77 -18.41 6.91
CA VAL A 184 13.97 -17.46 8.00
C VAL A 184 15.21 -16.62 7.72
N LEU A 185 15.04 -15.30 7.64
CA LEU A 185 16.14 -14.35 7.52
C LEU A 185 16.76 -14.06 8.86
N PHE A 186 15.92 -13.79 9.85
CA PHE A 186 16.34 -13.58 11.24
C PHE A 186 15.14 -13.73 12.19
N PRO A 187 15.41 -14.03 13.49
CA PRO A 187 14.35 -14.05 14.50
C PRO A 187 13.86 -12.63 14.76
N ASP A 188 12.54 -12.45 14.88
CA ASP A 188 11.96 -11.17 15.27
C ASP A 188 12.11 -10.97 16.79
N ARG A 189 13.01 -10.05 17.17
CA ARG A 189 13.27 -9.69 18.57
C ARG A 189 12.52 -8.42 18.99
N PHE A 190 11.72 -7.84 18.10
CA PHE A 190 11.04 -6.57 18.31
C PHE A 190 9.54 -6.75 18.54
N GLN A 191 9.12 -7.85 19.16
CA GLN A 191 7.77 -7.94 19.66
C GLN A 191 7.62 -6.89 20.76
N SER A 192 6.79 -5.87 20.49
CA SER A 192 6.30 -5.00 21.55
C SER A 192 5.48 -5.84 22.52
N PRO A 193 5.69 -5.70 23.83
CA PRO A 193 4.91 -6.39 24.84
C PRO A 193 3.43 -6.05 24.76
#